data_eb6b8c0e5978d27b1d9b03b9aa2d9ea4
#
_entry.id   eb6b8c0e5978d27b1d9b03b9aa2d9ea4
#
_cell.length_a   1.000
_cell.length_b   1.000
_cell.length_c   1.000
_cell.angle_alpha   90.00
_cell.angle_beta   90.00
_cell.angle_gamma   90.00
#
_symmetry.space_group_name_H-M   'P 1'
#
loop_
_entity.id
_entity.type
_entity.pdbx_description
1 polymer ?
#
loop_
_entity_poly.entity_id
_entity_poly.type
_entity_poly.pdbx_seq_one_letter_code
_entity_poly.pdbx_strand_id
1 'polypeptide(L)'
;MKYLLLILLLNLPQTEAVTANKKVDYAILAGGCFWCVEADFEKLDGVEEVISGYTGGDMDYPTYQNHGKHIEAVKIYYDPKVISYAEILNHYWFNIDPTDSDGQFCDRGNSYKAAIFADSNQLEIARISKEYISKNKPFNSPVVVPILKSKKFWVAEKYHQDYYKKNPIRYNYYRKGCRRDAILKRLWK
;
A
#
# COMPACT_ATOMS: atom_id res chain seq x y z
N MET A 1 -65.70 26.74 -33.55
CA MET A 1 -64.43 27.37 -33.20
C MET A 1 -63.57 26.30 -32.53
N LYS A 2 -62.54 25.82 -33.27
CA LYS A 2 -61.56 24.82 -32.75
C LYS A 2 -60.34 25.56 -32.29
N TYR A 3 -60.02 25.48 -30.98
CA TYR A 3 -58.76 26.01 -30.42
C TYR A 3 -57.67 24.99 -30.64
N LEU A 4 -56.64 25.38 -31.44
CA LEU A 4 -55.41 24.60 -31.65
C LEU A 4 -54.42 24.94 -30.53
N LEU A 5 -54.18 24.02 -29.64
CA LEU A 5 -53.20 24.18 -28.54
C LEU A 5 -51.80 23.89 -29.11
N LEU A 6 -50.98 24.93 -29.27
CA LEU A 6 -49.59 24.80 -29.71
C LEU A 6 -48.71 24.45 -28.50
N ILE A 7 -48.29 23.17 -28.37
CA ILE A 7 -47.35 22.74 -27.32
C ILE A 7 -45.93 23.10 -27.78
N LEU A 8 -45.32 24.10 -27.14
CA LEU A 8 -43.95 24.48 -27.32
C LEU A 8 -43.06 23.52 -26.53
N LEU A 9 -42.40 22.58 -27.19
CA LEU A 9 -41.38 21.71 -26.56
C LEU A 9 -40.11 22.52 -26.36
N LEU A 10 -39.86 22.96 -25.14
CA LEU A 10 -38.60 23.54 -24.69
C LEU A 10 -37.53 22.41 -24.63
N ASN A 11 -36.64 22.39 -25.64
CA ASN A 11 -35.43 21.59 -25.57
C ASN A 11 -34.46 22.22 -24.57
N LEU A 12 -34.41 21.69 -23.33
CA LEU A 12 -33.37 22.02 -22.36
C LEU A 12 -32.08 21.33 -22.82
N PRO A 13 -30.94 22.03 -22.86
CA PRO A 13 -29.67 21.38 -23.15
C PRO A 13 -29.35 20.41 -22.01
N GLN A 14 -29.19 19.12 -22.32
CA GLN A 14 -28.59 18.15 -21.42
C GLN A 14 -27.12 18.53 -21.21
N THR A 15 -26.79 19.06 -20.04
CA THR A 15 -25.41 19.20 -19.62
C THR A 15 -24.87 17.80 -19.33
N GLU A 16 -24.15 17.24 -20.30
CA GLU A 16 -23.35 16.05 -20.03
C GLU A 16 -22.35 16.40 -18.92
N ALA A 17 -22.50 15.75 -17.77
CA ALA A 17 -21.52 15.82 -16.69
C ALA A 17 -20.23 15.19 -17.23
N VAL A 18 -19.23 16.02 -17.54
CA VAL A 18 -17.87 15.57 -17.83
C VAL A 18 -17.37 14.89 -16.54
N THR A 19 -17.39 13.57 -16.52
CA THR A 19 -16.75 12.78 -15.47
C THR A 19 -15.25 13.05 -15.60
N ALA A 20 -14.74 13.93 -14.75
CA ALA A 20 -13.31 14.19 -14.65
C ALA A 20 -12.63 12.85 -14.37
N ASN A 21 -11.78 12.40 -15.28
CA ASN A 21 -11.04 11.15 -15.16
C ASN A 21 -10.19 11.25 -13.88
N LYS A 22 -10.55 10.52 -12.82
CA LYS A 22 -9.89 10.58 -11.52
C LYS A 22 -8.47 10.05 -11.71
N LYS A 23 -7.47 10.91 -11.53
CA LYS A 23 -6.08 10.48 -11.60
C LYS A 23 -5.81 9.63 -10.34
N VAL A 24 -5.42 8.38 -10.54
CA VAL A 24 -5.02 7.47 -9.48
C VAL A 24 -3.53 7.18 -9.65
N ASP A 25 -2.76 7.39 -8.61
CA ASP A 25 -1.34 7.02 -8.54
C ASP A 25 -1.17 5.73 -7.72
N TYR A 26 0.05 5.18 -7.67
CA TYR A 26 0.30 3.97 -6.89
C TYR A 26 1.63 4.03 -6.14
N ALA A 27 1.72 3.24 -5.05
CA ALA A 27 2.95 2.92 -4.34
C ALA A 27 3.11 1.39 -4.22
N ILE A 28 4.35 0.88 -4.20
CA ILE A 28 4.63 -0.53 -3.95
C ILE A 28 5.56 -0.62 -2.74
N LEU A 29 5.06 -1.23 -1.65
CA LEU A 29 5.73 -1.29 -0.36
C LEU A 29 5.71 -2.70 0.21
N ALA A 30 6.83 -3.14 0.76
CA ALA A 30 6.98 -4.39 1.50
C ALA A 30 7.24 -4.10 2.98
N GLY A 31 6.55 -4.78 3.87
CA GLY A 31 6.61 -4.52 5.33
C GLY A 31 6.30 -5.76 6.18
N GLY A 32 6.81 -6.92 5.77
CA GLY A 32 6.48 -8.22 6.35
C GLY A 32 5.25 -8.83 5.72
N CYS A 33 4.47 -9.57 6.48
CA CYS A 33 3.24 -10.18 6.01
C CYS A 33 2.32 -9.16 5.33
N PHE A 34 2.01 -9.38 4.06
CA PHE A 34 1.19 -8.46 3.24
C PHE A 34 -0.24 -8.30 3.77
N TRP A 35 -0.83 -9.27 4.50
CA TRP A 35 -2.13 -9.09 5.16
C TRP A 35 -2.13 -7.94 6.17
N CYS A 36 -1.01 -7.80 6.90
CA CYS A 36 -0.86 -6.71 7.87
C CYS A 36 -0.67 -5.37 7.18
N VAL A 37 0.17 -5.34 6.13
CA VAL A 37 0.44 -4.11 5.38
C VAL A 37 -0.84 -3.65 4.66
N GLU A 38 -1.58 -4.55 4.00
CA GLU A 38 -2.88 -4.27 3.39
C GLU A 38 -3.85 -3.63 4.40
N ALA A 39 -4.03 -4.28 5.57
CA ALA A 39 -4.92 -3.78 6.63
C ALA A 39 -4.48 -2.44 7.22
N ASP A 40 -3.20 -2.12 7.21
CA ASP A 40 -2.68 -0.85 7.73
C ASP A 40 -2.95 0.30 6.74
N PHE A 41 -2.87 0.05 5.43
CA PHE A 41 -3.03 1.09 4.41
C PHE A 41 -4.46 1.32 3.96
N GLU A 42 -5.33 0.31 3.91
CA GLU A 42 -6.73 0.47 3.48
C GLU A 42 -7.57 1.41 4.35
N LYS A 43 -7.06 1.80 5.51
CA LYS A 43 -7.74 2.70 6.46
C LYS A 43 -7.44 4.17 6.20
N LEU A 44 -6.53 4.47 5.30
CA LEU A 44 -6.12 5.84 5.03
C LEU A 44 -7.09 6.52 4.08
N ASP A 45 -7.51 7.73 4.43
CA ASP A 45 -8.27 8.59 3.54
C ASP A 45 -7.45 8.86 2.27
N GLY A 46 -8.09 8.71 1.11
CA GLY A 46 -7.43 8.86 -0.18
C GLY A 46 -6.82 7.57 -0.75
N VAL A 47 -6.70 6.49 0.04
CA VAL A 47 -6.38 5.16 -0.48
C VAL A 47 -7.64 4.55 -1.08
N GLU A 48 -7.55 4.14 -2.35
CA GLU A 48 -8.67 3.60 -3.14
C GLU A 48 -8.72 2.08 -3.07
N GLU A 49 -7.55 1.44 -3.17
CA GLU A 49 -7.41 -0.02 -3.19
C GLU A 49 -6.00 -0.39 -2.74
N VAL A 50 -5.90 -1.51 -2.02
CA VAL A 50 -4.61 -2.13 -1.67
C VAL A 50 -4.63 -3.58 -2.14
N ILE A 51 -3.66 -3.97 -2.95
CA ILE A 51 -3.55 -5.31 -3.52
C ILE A 51 -2.33 -6.00 -2.92
N SER A 52 -2.52 -7.14 -2.26
CA SER A 52 -1.45 -8.01 -1.80
C SER A 52 -0.81 -8.76 -2.95
N GLY A 53 0.53 -8.91 -2.96
CA GLY A 53 1.24 -9.56 -4.05
C GLY A 53 2.72 -9.79 -3.79
N TYR A 54 3.44 -10.06 -4.87
CA TYR A 54 4.86 -10.43 -4.87
C TYR A 54 5.64 -9.55 -5.84
N THR A 55 6.83 -9.08 -5.45
CA THR A 55 7.72 -8.30 -6.33
C THR A 55 9.18 -8.42 -5.93
N GLY A 56 10.08 -7.86 -6.71
CA GLY A 56 11.52 -7.79 -6.43
C GLY A 56 12.34 -8.98 -6.91
N GLY A 57 11.75 -10.15 -7.06
CA GLY A 57 12.37 -11.34 -7.66
C GLY A 57 12.36 -11.32 -9.19
N ASP A 58 12.83 -12.43 -9.79
CA ASP A 58 12.92 -12.59 -11.25
C ASP A 58 12.08 -13.77 -11.77
N MET A 59 11.38 -14.48 -10.88
CA MET A 59 10.53 -15.62 -11.24
C MET A 59 9.19 -15.13 -11.78
N ASP A 60 8.77 -15.69 -12.92
CA ASP A 60 7.44 -15.44 -13.45
C ASP A 60 6.39 -16.29 -12.75
N TYR A 61 5.18 -15.73 -12.60
CA TYR A 61 4.01 -16.38 -12.00
C TYR A 61 4.27 -16.93 -10.58
N PRO A 62 4.79 -16.12 -9.66
CA PRO A 62 5.01 -16.54 -8.28
C PRO A 62 3.68 -16.91 -7.61
N THR A 63 3.76 -17.88 -6.69
CA THR A 63 2.65 -18.28 -5.82
C THR A 63 3.09 -18.26 -4.37
N TYR A 64 2.15 -18.33 -3.43
CA TYR A 64 2.47 -18.36 -2.01
C TYR A 64 3.43 -19.51 -1.63
N GLN A 65 3.25 -20.68 -2.23
CA GLN A 65 4.12 -21.83 -1.97
C GLN A 65 5.47 -21.73 -2.67
N ASN A 66 5.55 -20.97 -3.77
CA ASN A 66 6.78 -20.81 -4.54
C ASN A 66 6.83 -19.45 -5.20
N HIS A 67 7.45 -18.48 -4.52
CA HIS A 67 7.68 -17.14 -5.07
C HIS A 67 9.18 -16.80 -5.21
N GLY A 68 10.06 -17.81 -5.12
CA GLY A 68 11.49 -17.66 -5.37
C GLY A 68 12.14 -16.61 -4.50
N LYS A 69 12.73 -15.57 -5.12
CA LYS A 69 13.33 -14.42 -4.43
C LYS A 69 12.40 -13.20 -4.32
N HIS A 70 11.12 -13.33 -4.70
CA HIS A 70 10.17 -12.26 -4.48
C HIS A 70 9.95 -12.00 -2.99
N ILE A 71 9.54 -10.77 -2.69
CA ILE A 71 9.14 -10.30 -1.36
C ILE A 71 7.63 -10.13 -1.36
N GLU A 72 6.96 -10.47 -0.27
CA GLU A 72 5.57 -10.09 -0.04
C GLU A 72 5.47 -8.57 0.02
N ALA A 73 4.60 -8.00 -0.79
CA ALA A 73 4.42 -6.56 -0.91
C ALA A 73 2.95 -6.22 -1.17
N VAL A 74 2.62 -4.97 -0.98
CA VAL A 74 1.32 -4.42 -1.38
C VAL A 74 1.51 -3.37 -2.47
N LYS A 75 0.55 -3.31 -3.40
CA LYS A 75 0.39 -2.20 -4.34
C LYS A 75 -0.80 -1.36 -3.88
N ILE A 76 -0.53 -0.12 -3.52
CA ILE A 76 -1.46 0.82 -2.92
C ILE A 76 -1.86 1.81 -4.00
N TYR A 77 -3.12 1.83 -4.41
CA TYR A 77 -3.68 2.83 -5.30
C TYR A 77 -4.30 3.96 -4.49
N TYR A 78 -4.01 5.21 -4.84
CA TYR A 78 -4.46 6.37 -4.07
C TYR A 78 -4.78 7.57 -4.95
N ASP A 79 -5.65 8.45 -4.46
CA ASP A 79 -5.95 9.74 -5.06
C ASP A 79 -4.89 10.77 -4.63
N PRO A 80 -4.00 11.23 -5.55
CA PRO A 80 -2.94 12.16 -5.19
C PRO A 80 -3.43 13.56 -4.81
N LYS A 81 -4.74 13.85 -4.97
CA LYS A 81 -5.35 15.08 -4.47
C LYS A 81 -5.75 15.00 -2.99
N VAL A 82 -5.89 13.79 -2.45
CA VAL A 82 -6.29 13.54 -1.06
C VAL A 82 -5.09 13.14 -0.20
N ILE A 83 -4.22 12.25 -0.71
CA ILE A 83 -3.02 11.79 -0.03
C ILE A 83 -1.84 11.75 -0.99
N SER A 84 -0.70 12.29 -0.59
CA SER A 84 0.52 12.29 -1.39
C SER A 84 1.35 11.02 -1.18
N TYR A 85 2.27 10.73 -2.13
CA TYR A 85 3.23 9.65 -1.97
C TYR A 85 4.11 9.81 -0.71
N ALA A 86 4.46 11.05 -0.36
CA ALA A 86 5.23 11.33 0.85
C ALA A 86 4.45 10.97 2.14
N GLU A 87 3.14 11.21 2.18
CA GLU A 87 2.28 10.83 3.30
C GLU A 87 2.08 9.31 3.38
N ILE A 88 1.95 8.61 2.24
CA ILE A 88 1.97 7.15 2.15
C ILE A 88 3.28 6.60 2.76
N LEU A 89 4.43 7.17 2.40
CA LEU A 89 5.73 6.76 2.97
C LEU A 89 5.83 7.10 4.46
N ASN A 90 5.30 8.24 4.90
CA ASN A 90 5.28 8.58 6.32
C ASN A 90 4.48 7.53 7.11
N HIS A 91 3.30 7.15 6.64
CA HIS A 91 2.52 6.07 7.26
C HIS A 91 3.27 4.74 7.24
N TYR A 92 3.96 4.41 6.15
CA TYR A 92 4.76 3.19 6.02
C TYR A 92 5.81 3.06 7.14
N TRP A 93 6.60 4.11 7.39
CA TRP A 93 7.66 4.09 8.38
C TRP A 93 7.16 3.74 9.78
N PHE A 94 6.02 4.28 10.19
CA PHE A 94 5.44 4.02 11.50
C PHE A 94 4.75 2.65 11.63
N ASN A 95 4.62 1.93 10.52
CA ASN A 95 3.98 0.60 10.48
C ASN A 95 4.97 -0.55 10.22
N ILE A 96 6.27 -0.28 10.25
CA ILE A 96 7.33 -1.29 10.14
C ILE A 96 8.37 -1.13 11.25
N ASP A 97 9.18 -2.17 11.47
CA ASP A 97 10.47 -2.04 12.13
C ASP A 97 11.55 -1.76 11.08
N PRO A 98 11.99 -0.50 10.92
CA PRO A 98 12.95 -0.15 9.88
C PRO A 98 14.38 -0.59 10.20
N THR A 99 14.61 -1.19 11.36
CA THR A 99 15.94 -1.69 11.81
C THR A 99 16.12 -3.17 11.56
N ASP A 100 15.07 -3.89 11.16
CA ASP A 100 15.10 -5.33 10.93
C ASP A 100 15.45 -5.66 9.47
N SER A 101 16.62 -6.25 9.26
CA SER A 101 17.13 -6.61 7.93
C SER A 101 16.73 -8.03 7.47
N ASP A 102 16.09 -8.83 8.33
CA ASP A 102 15.85 -10.26 8.07
C ASP A 102 14.38 -10.68 8.18
N GLY A 103 13.49 -9.72 8.17
CA GLY A 103 12.05 -9.95 8.22
C GLY A 103 11.31 -8.81 8.88
N GLN A 104 10.14 -9.10 9.44
CA GLN A 104 9.37 -8.15 10.22
C GLN A 104 8.62 -8.89 11.35
N PHE A 105 8.84 -8.48 12.57
CA PHE A 105 8.18 -9.03 13.76
C PHE A 105 8.43 -10.55 13.92
N CYS A 106 7.37 -11.37 13.77
CA CYS A 106 7.48 -12.83 13.85
C CYS A 106 7.78 -13.49 12.49
N ASP A 107 7.64 -12.76 11.39
CA ASP A 107 7.86 -13.29 10.06
C ASP A 107 9.32 -13.10 9.67
N ARG A 108 10.01 -14.19 9.41
CA ARG A 108 11.46 -14.19 9.16
C ARG A 108 11.81 -14.66 7.76
N GLY A 109 12.92 -14.17 7.26
CA GLY A 109 13.46 -14.54 5.96
C GLY A 109 13.13 -13.57 4.83
N ASN A 110 13.66 -13.86 3.63
CA ASN A 110 13.67 -12.94 2.51
C ASN A 110 12.29 -12.44 2.10
N SER A 111 11.27 -13.29 2.16
CA SER A 111 9.91 -12.96 1.74
C SER A 111 9.27 -11.85 2.58
N TYR A 112 9.75 -11.66 3.80
CA TYR A 112 9.17 -10.74 4.78
C TYR A 112 10.02 -9.51 5.09
N LYS A 113 11.03 -9.23 4.27
CA LYS A 113 11.86 -8.03 4.42
C LYS A 113 11.09 -6.78 4.05
N ALA A 114 11.36 -5.69 4.79
CA ALA A 114 10.83 -4.38 4.43
C ALA A 114 11.60 -3.79 3.24
N ALA A 115 10.91 -3.17 2.30
CA ALA A 115 11.48 -2.47 1.15
C ALA A 115 10.51 -1.46 0.55
N ILE A 116 11.05 -0.39 -0.04
CA ILE A 116 10.30 0.56 -0.86
C ILE A 116 10.67 0.29 -2.32
N PHE A 117 9.69 -0.01 -3.18
CA PHE A 117 9.89 -0.17 -4.62
C PHE A 117 9.45 1.11 -5.32
N ALA A 118 10.41 1.88 -5.82
CA ALA A 118 10.18 3.19 -6.40
C ALA A 118 10.47 3.20 -7.91
N ASP A 119 9.62 3.86 -8.68
CA ASP A 119 9.92 4.25 -10.06
C ASP A 119 10.76 5.53 -10.10
N SER A 120 11.06 6.01 -11.33
CA SER A 120 11.88 7.21 -11.51
C SER A 120 11.27 8.48 -10.88
N ASN A 121 9.94 8.59 -10.85
CA ASN A 121 9.24 9.77 -10.32
C ASN A 121 9.15 9.73 -8.78
N GLN A 122 9.18 8.53 -8.21
CA GLN A 122 9.05 8.27 -6.79
C GLN A 122 10.40 8.27 -6.04
N LEU A 123 11.49 7.99 -6.77
CA LEU A 123 12.80 7.69 -6.20
C LEU A 123 13.33 8.80 -5.29
N GLU A 124 13.23 10.05 -5.72
CA GLU A 124 13.74 11.19 -4.94
C GLU A 124 12.90 11.42 -3.67
N ILE A 125 11.59 11.33 -3.76
CA ILE A 125 10.69 11.44 -2.61
C ILE A 125 10.98 10.33 -1.60
N ALA A 126 11.20 9.10 -2.08
CA ALA A 126 11.55 7.97 -1.22
C ALA A 126 12.89 8.18 -0.48
N ARG A 127 13.90 8.73 -1.15
CA ARG A 127 15.20 9.06 -0.55
C ARG A 127 15.07 10.12 0.54
N ILE A 128 14.38 11.22 0.23
CA ILE A 128 14.14 12.31 1.18
C ILE A 128 13.38 11.77 2.40
N SER A 129 12.34 10.96 2.20
CA SER A 129 11.58 10.35 3.27
C SER A 129 12.45 9.45 4.17
N LYS A 130 13.28 8.59 3.56
CA LYS A 130 14.22 7.73 4.31
C LYS A 130 15.25 8.55 5.10
N GLU A 131 15.79 9.60 4.51
CA GLU A 131 16.74 10.49 5.17
C GLU A 131 16.11 11.20 6.37
N TYR A 132 14.89 11.71 6.20
CA TYR A 132 14.12 12.35 7.27
C TYR A 132 13.92 11.39 8.45
N ILE A 133 13.43 10.18 8.20
CA ILE A 133 13.24 9.17 9.26
C ILE A 133 14.57 8.79 9.92
N SER A 134 15.64 8.62 9.14
CA SER A 134 16.95 8.28 9.66
C SER A 134 17.49 9.32 10.66
N LYS A 135 17.18 10.61 10.43
CA LYS A 135 17.60 11.71 11.29
C LYS A 135 16.69 11.94 12.49
N ASN A 136 15.39 11.66 12.37
CA ASN A 136 14.38 12.06 13.35
C ASN A 136 13.75 10.90 14.14
N LYS A 137 14.18 9.66 13.90
CA LYS A 137 13.71 8.48 14.63
C LYS A 137 14.11 8.51 16.11
N PRO A 138 13.27 7.95 17.03
CA PRO A 138 13.54 8.00 18.48
C PRO A 138 14.52 6.92 18.98
N PHE A 139 15.13 6.14 18.10
CA PHE A 139 16.03 5.02 18.41
C PHE A 139 17.39 5.15 17.70
N ASN A 140 18.44 4.51 18.23
CA ASN A 140 19.80 4.64 17.70
C ASN A 140 20.11 3.72 16.52
N SER A 141 19.43 2.56 16.41
CA SER A 141 19.69 1.58 15.37
C SER A 141 19.51 2.18 13.96
N PRO A 142 20.32 1.78 12.97
CA PRO A 142 20.23 2.32 11.62
C PRO A 142 18.93 1.92 10.91
N VAL A 143 18.46 2.74 10.00
CA VAL A 143 17.36 2.41 9.06
C VAL A 143 17.94 1.57 7.93
N VAL A 144 17.62 0.28 7.89
CA VAL A 144 18.18 -0.69 6.94
C VAL A 144 17.28 -0.95 5.72
N VAL A 145 16.07 -0.40 5.68
CA VAL A 145 15.10 -0.57 4.60
C VAL A 145 15.67 -0.08 3.26
N PRO A 146 15.81 -0.91 2.24
CA PRO A 146 16.30 -0.50 0.94
C PRO A 146 15.22 0.23 0.13
N ILE A 147 15.66 1.15 -0.74
CA ILE A 147 14.86 1.69 -1.83
C ILE A 147 15.32 0.99 -3.09
N LEU A 148 14.45 0.20 -3.69
CA LEU A 148 14.71 -0.64 -4.84
C LEU A 148 13.98 -0.10 -6.07
N LYS A 149 14.52 -0.35 -7.26
CA LYS A 149 13.82 -0.05 -8.51
C LYS A 149 12.56 -0.90 -8.60
N SER A 150 11.44 -0.29 -8.94
CA SER A 150 10.20 -1.01 -9.22
C SER A 150 10.41 -2.07 -10.29
N LYS A 151 9.95 -3.27 -9.98
CA LYS A 151 9.87 -4.42 -10.88
C LYS A 151 8.41 -4.80 -11.11
N LYS A 152 8.15 -5.81 -11.93
CA LYS A 152 6.82 -6.35 -12.13
C LYS A 152 6.22 -6.77 -10.79
N PHE A 153 4.99 -6.32 -10.55
CA PHE A 153 4.20 -6.72 -9.41
C PHE A 153 3.25 -7.84 -9.83
N TRP A 154 3.25 -8.91 -9.08
CA TRP A 154 2.41 -10.08 -9.29
C TRP A 154 1.36 -10.12 -8.19
N VAL A 155 0.09 -10.10 -8.59
CA VAL A 155 -1.03 -10.16 -7.65
C VAL A 155 -1.04 -11.53 -6.97
N ALA A 156 -1.14 -11.55 -5.65
CA ALA A 156 -1.29 -12.79 -4.90
C ALA A 156 -2.69 -13.39 -5.09
N GLU A 157 -2.84 -14.63 -4.73
CA GLU A 157 -4.07 -15.42 -4.90
C GLU A 157 -5.26 -14.77 -4.18
N LYS A 158 -6.46 -14.96 -4.71
CA LYS A 158 -7.69 -14.31 -4.22
C LYS A 158 -7.97 -14.50 -2.72
N TYR A 159 -7.52 -15.61 -2.14
CA TYR A 159 -7.70 -15.88 -0.71
C TYR A 159 -6.79 -15.05 0.19
N HIS A 160 -5.77 -14.40 -0.37
CA HIS A 160 -4.91 -13.45 0.35
C HIS A 160 -5.45 -12.02 0.35
N GLN A 161 -6.22 -11.64 -0.66
CA GLN A 161 -6.79 -10.30 -0.75
C GLN A 161 -7.85 -10.07 0.32
N ASP A 162 -7.88 -8.93 0.99
CA ASP A 162 -8.78 -8.59 2.09
C ASP A 162 -8.78 -9.63 3.23
N TYR A 163 -7.65 -10.28 3.47
CA TYR A 163 -7.61 -11.40 4.42
C TYR A 163 -8.12 -11.00 5.81
N TYR A 164 -7.78 -9.82 6.26
CA TYR A 164 -8.19 -9.29 7.57
C TYR A 164 -9.72 -9.06 7.66
N LYS A 165 -10.40 -8.75 6.54
CA LYS A 165 -11.86 -8.63 6.46
C LYS A 165 -12.53 -9.99 6.36
N LYS A 166 -11.98 -10.89 5.54
CA LYS A 166 -12.53 -12.23 5.28
C LYS A 166 -12.33 -13.21 6.44
N ASN A 167 -11.24 -13.05 7.19
CA ASN A 167 -10.83 -13.94 8.28
C ASN A 167 -10.46 -13.17 9.56
N PRO A 168 -11.34 -12.30 10.11
CA PRO A 168 -10.98 -11.35 11.16
C PRO A 168 -10.47 -12.01 12.45
N ILE A 169 -11.03 -13.14 12.86
CA ILE A 169 -10.61 -13.85 14.09
C ILE A 169 -9.19 -14.38 13.92
N ARG A 170 -8.92 -15.08 12.81
CA ARG A 170 -7.60 -15.68 12.53
C ARG A 170 -6.54 -14.62 12.32
N TYR A 171 -6.87 -13.55 11.59
CA TYR A 171 -5.98 -12.40 11.37
C TYR A 171 -5.61 -11.71 12.69
N ASN A 172 -6.59 -11.40 13.54
CA ASN A 172 -6.35 -10.76 14.82
C ASN A 172 -5.52 -11.63 15.75
N TYR A 173 -5.76 -12.94 15.78
CA TYR A 173 -4.93 -13.87 16.54
C TYR A 173 -3.48 -13.88 16.07
N TYR A 174 -3.25 -13.95 14.76
CA TYR A 174 -1.93 -13.89 14.15
C TYR A 174 -1.23 -12.54 14.44
N ARG A 175 -1.86 -11.39 14.16
CA ARG A 175 -1.28 -10.06 14.36
C ARG A 175 -0.90 -9.81 15.82
N LYS A 176 -1.75 -10.21 16.76
CA LYS A 176 -1.48 -10.14 18.22
C LYS A 176 -0.37 -11.10 18.63
N GLY A 177 -0.35 -12.32 18.12
CA GLY A 177 0.68 -13.31 18.38
C GLY A 177 2.06 -12.84 17.94
N CYS A 178 2.17 -12.21 16.79
CA CYS A 178 3.38 -11.56 16.29
C CYS A 178 3.76 -10.29 17.06
N ARG A 179 2.92 -9.78 17.95
CA ARG A 179 3.13 -8.58 18.77
C ARG A 179 3.43 -7.32 17.95
N ARG A 180 3.00 -7.28 16.66
CA ARG A 180 3.31 -6.17 15.72
C ARG A 180 3.01 -4.82 16.34
N ASP A 181 1.78 -4.58 16.79
CA ASP A 181 1.36 -3.28 17.32
C ASP A 181 2.11 -2.90 18.61
N ALA A 182 2.41 -3.87 19.47
CA ALA A 182 3.15 -3.63 20.72
C ALA A 182 4.63 -3.26 20.44
N ILE A 183 5.25 -3.91 19.46
CA ILE A 183 6.63 -3.62 19.04
C ILE A 183 6.68 -2.23 18.40
N LEU A 184 5.78 -1.91 17.46
CA LEU A 184 5.70 -0.58 16.84
C LEU A 184 5.50 0.52 17.87
N LYS A 185 4.57 0.34 18.80
CA LYS A 185 4.33 1.31 19.88
C LYS A 185 5.56 1.54 20.76
N ARG A 186 6.37 0.51 21.00
CA ARG A 186 7.62 0.64 21.77
C ARG A 186 8.72 1.29 20.98
N LEU A 187 8.83 0.98 19.67
CA LEU A 187 9.89 1.46 18.80
C LEU A 187 9.74 2.97 18.52
N TRP A 188 8.52 3.42 18.28
CA TRP A 188 8.21 4.79 17.86
C TRP A 188 7.76 5.73 19.01
N LYS A 189 8.02 5.36 20.24
CA LYS A 189 7.86 6.24 21.41
C LYS A 189 9.11 7.10 21.62
#